data_dd5d94895583c31d659c813c494715ad
#
_entry.id   dd5d94895583c31d659c813c494715ad
#
_cell.length_a   1.000
_cell.length_b   1.000
_cell.length_c   1.000
_cell.angle_alpha   90.00
_cell.angle_beta   90.00
_cell.angle_gamma   90.00
#
_symmetry.space_group_name_H-M   'P 1'
#
loop_
_entity.id
_entity.type
_entity.pdbx_description
1 polymer ?
#
loop_
_entity_poly.entity_id
_entity_poly.type
_entity_poly.pdbx_seq_one_letter_code
_entity_poly.pdbx_strand_id
1 'polypeptide(L)'
;SRFVMNKAGIVDPMRMMPRLEPRSNEEPSVMCEIAVAAAKQAMEQANVTADDIDAVLVAASNMERAYPAMAIEVQAELGIKGFAFDMNVACSSATFGIQQAYDMVVSGNARRVLIVNPEICTGHLNFRDRDSHFIFGDVATAVVIESAKHCRSDHAFEILDTKLQTIYSNNI
;
A
#
# COMPACT_ATOMS: atom_id res chain seq x y z
N SER A 1 17.62 -17.47 5.23
CA SER A 1 16.76 -16.62 6.08
C SER A 1 15.34 -16.69 5.56
N ARG A 2 14.38 -16.81 6.45
CA ARG A 2 12.95 -16.81 6.10
C ARG A 2 12.40 -15.39 6.17
N PHE A 3 11.51 -15.02 5.26
CA PHE A 3 10.86 -13.72 5.20
C PHE A 3 9.35 -13.90 5.21
N VAL A 4 8.66 -13.05 5.92
CA VAL A 4 7.22 -13.17 6.14
C VAL A 4 6.49 -11.90 5.74
N MET A 5 5.26 -12.09 5.27
CA MET A 5 4.26 -11.07 5.06
C MET A 5 3.16 -11.25 6.10
N ASN A 6 2.90 -10.23 6.89
CA ASN A 6 1.81 -10.25 7.84
C ASN A 6 0.46 -10.11 7.12
N LYS A 7 -0.59 -10.59 7.75
CA LYS A 7 -1.94 -10.51 7.23
C LYS A 7 -2.29 -9.08 6.84
N ALA A 8 -2.86 -8.89 5.67
CA ALA A 8 -3.21 -7.57 5.14
C ALA A 8 -4.31 -6.87 5.96
N GLY A 9 -4.10 -5.61 6.24
CA GLY A 9 -5.19 -4.70 6.60
C GLY A 9 -6.00 -4.37 5.35
N ILE A 10 -7.32 -4.46 5.42
CA ILE A 10 -8.24 -4.15 4.33
C ILE A 10 -9.23 -3.10 4.80
N VAL A 11 -9.26 -1.96 4.12
CA VAL A 11 -10.20 -0.87 4.42
C VAL A 11 -11.12 -0.65 3.22
N ASP A 12 -12.41 -0.72 3.47
CA ASP A 12 -13.44 -0.35 2.51
C ASP A 12 -13.70 1.17 2.62
N PRO A 13 -13.33 1.97 1.59
CA PRO A 13 -13.48 3.41 1.64
C PRO A 13 -14.94 3.86 1.71
N MET A 14 -15.88 3.06 1.20
CA MET A 14 -17.32 3.38 1.29
C MET A 14 -17.83 3.46 2.74
N ARG A 15 -17.12 2.85 3.68
CA ARG A 15 -17.42 2.95 5.11
C ARG A 15 -16.82 4.20 5.77
N MET A 16 -15.83 4.81 5.12
CA MET A 16 -15.08 5.94 5.65
C MET A 16 -15.41 7.28 5.00
N MET A 17 -16.15 7.28 3.87
CA MET A 17 -16.47 8.53 3.18
C MET A 17 -17.57 9.33 3.87
N PRO A 18 -17.24 10.40 4.60
CA PRO A 18 -18.11 11.53 4.71
C PRO A 18 -17.91 12.39 3.47
N ARG A 19 -19.00 12.64 2.74
CA ARG A 19 -19.18 13.61 1.65
C ARG A 19 -17.93 14.22 1.01
N LEU A 20 -17.84 14.16 -0.31
CA LEU A 20 -16.89 14.89 -1.17
C LEU A 20 -17.12 16.42 -1.03
N GLU A 21 -16.74 17.00 0.09
CA GLU A 21 -16.61 18.45 0.24
C GLU A 21 -15.22 18.85 -0.29
N PRO A 22 -15.08 20.01 -0.94
CA PRO A 22 -13.77 20.51 -1.34
C PRO A 22 -12.89 20.66 -0.08
N ARG A 23 -11.77 19.94 -0.04
CA ARG A 23 -10.83 19.97 1.09
C ARG A 23 -9.82 21.10 0.89
N SER A 24 -9.36 21.67 2.00
CA SER A 24 -8.21 22.56 1.98
C SER A 24 -6.95 21.77 1.60
N ASN A 25 -5.95 22.45 1.03
CA ASN A 25 -4.66 21.82 0.72
C ASN A 25 -3.86 21.39 1.98
N GLU A 26 -4.38 21.70 3.16
CA GLU A 26 -3.80 21.36 4.46
C GLU A 26 -4.34 20.06 5.05
N GLU A 27 -5.43 19.50 4.48
CA GLU A 27 -6.03 18.25 4.93
C GLU A 27 -5.50 17.06 4.12
N PRO A 28 -5.26 15.91 4.77
CA PRO A 28 -4.89 14.69 4.05
C PRO A 28 -5.96 14.35 3.02
N SER A 29 -5.53 13.84 1.89
CA SER A 29 -6.43 13.39 0.84
C SER A 29 -7.23 12.16 1.28
N VAL A 30 -8.38 11.91 0.62
CA VAL A 30 -9.17 10.68 0.88
C VAL A 30 -8.31 9.44 0.66
N MET A 31 -7.47 9.47 -0.36
CA MET A 31 -6.56 8.36 -0.66
C MET A 31 -5.54 8.16 0.47
N CYS A 32 -4.99 9.23 1.04
CA CYS A 32 -4.11 9.18 2.19
C CYS A 32 -4.85 8.64 3.43
N GLU A 33 -6.07 9.07 3.68
CA GLU A 33 -6.85 8.61 4.83
C GLU A 33 -7.11 7.10 4.80
N ILE A 34 -7.56 6.56 3.66
CA ILE A 34 -7.80 5.10 3.53
C ILE A 34 -6.48 4.32 3.56
N ALA A 35 -5.40 4.88 3.02
CA ALA A 35 -4.06 4.31 3.10
C ALA A 35 -3.59 4.18 4.55
N VAL A 36 -3.69 5.27 5.32
CA VAL A 36 -3.32 5.30 6.74
C VAL A 36 -4.17 4.34 7.57
N ALA A 37 -5.47 4.23 7.28
CA ALA A 37 -6.36 3.31 7.98
C ALA A 37 -5.97 1.83 7.71
N ALA A 38 -5.68 1.48 6.45
CA ALA A 38 -5.20 0.14 6.09
C ALA A 38 -3.83 -0.16 6.73
N ALA A 39 -2.92 0.82 6.70
CA ALA A 39 -1.60 0.72 7.31
C ALA A 39 -1.68 0.44 8.82
N LYS A 40 -2.52 1.18 9.56
CA LYS A 40 -2.74 0.97 11.00
C LYS A 40 -3.23 -0.44 11.30
N GLN A 41 -4.19 -0.96 10.52
CA GLN A 41 -4.66 -2.34 10.67
C GLN A 41 -3.56 -3.37 10.42
N ALA A 42 -2.74 -3.18 9.36
CA ALA A 42 -1.64 -4.08 9.06
C ALA A 42 -0.57 -4.07 10.16
N MET A 43 -0.22 -2.89 10.68
CA MET A 43 0.74 -2.73 11.78
C MET A 43 0.22 -3.37 13.08
N GLU A 44 -1.07 -3.20 13.39
CA GLU A 44 -1.71 -3.86 14.54
C GLU A 44 -1.65 -5.39 14.41
N GLN A 45 -1.99 -5.94 13.26
CA GLN A 45 -1.94 -7.38 13.00
C GLN A 45 -0.52 -7.94 13.00
N ALA A 46 0.46 -7.13 12.62
CA ALA A 46 1.88 -7.47 12.69
C ALA A 46 2.46 -7.32 14.10
N ASN A 47 1.71 -6.70 15.03
CA ASN A 47 2.15 -6.35 16.37
C ASN A 47 3.42 -5.46 16.35
N VAL A 48 3.39 -4.42 15.50
CA VAL A 48 4.47 -3.44 15.32
C VAL A 48 3.97 -2.01 15.47
N THR A 49 4.87 -1.13 15.86
CA THR A 49 4.63 0.30 16.00
C THR A 49 5.33 1.10 14.90
N ALA A 50 5.11 2.42 14.86
CA ALA A 50 5.78 3.31 13.91
C ALA A 50 7.31 3.27 14.02
N ASP A 51 7.84 3.11 15.24
CA ASP A 51 9.29 3.02 15.48
C ASP A 51 9.90 1.69 15.00
N ASP A 52 9.09 0.69 14.71
CA ASP A 52 9.53 -0.60 14.19
C ASP A 52 9.66 -0.62 12.65
N ILE A 53 9.07 0.34 11.93
CA ILE A 53 9.03 0.41 10.46
C ILE A 53 10.18 1.26 9.95
N ASP A 54 10.99 0.70 9.05
CA ASP A 54 12.15 1.38 8.45
C ASP A 54 11.81 2.03 7.09
N ALA A 55 10.81 1.52 6.39
CA ALA A 55 10.41 2.05 5.08
C ALA A 55 8.89 1.97 4.85
N VAL A 56 8.35 2.96 4.15
CA VAL A 56 6.96 2.99 3.66
C VAL A 56 6.98 3.02 2.14
N LEU A 57 6.29 2.08 1.52
CA LEU A 57 6.10 1.97 0.09
C LEU A 57 4.62 2.07 -0.24
N VAL A 58 4.21 3.11 -0.96
CA VAL A 58 2.88 3.17 -1.55
C VAL A 58 2.97 2.65 -2.98
N ALA A 59 2.29 1.53 -3.24
CA ALA A 59 2.30 0.85 -4.52
C ALA A 59 0.87 0.82 -5.08
N ALA A 60 0.57 1.70 -6.02
CA ALA A 60 -0.77 1.93 -6.54
C ALA A 60 -0.75 2.31 -8.03
N SER A 61 -1.90 2.13 -8.69
CA SER A 61 -2.03 2.48 -10.11
C SER A 61 -2.29 3.97 -10.33
N ASN A 62 -3.06 4.58 -9.44
CA ASN A 62 -3.51 5.97 -9.54
C ASN A 62 -3.03 6.76 -8.33
N MET A 63 -1.90 7.44 -8.47
CA MET A 63 -1.47 8.39 -7.46
C MET A 63 -2.26 9.69 -7.61
N GLU A 64 -2.72 10.25 -6.51
CA GLU A 64 -3.51 11.47 -6.50
C GLU A 64 -2.74 12.66 -7.05
N ARG A 65 -1.41 12.66 -6.82
CA ARG A 65 -0.48 13.71 -7.28
C ARG A 65 0.92 13.16 -7.46
N ALA A 66 1.74 13.90 -8.20
CA ALA A 66 3.13 13.51 -8.45
C ALA A 66 4.05 13.85 -7.26
N TYR A 67 3.73 14.90 -6.50
CA TYR A 67 4.47 15.29 -5.29
C TYR A 67 3.58 16.11 -4.33
N PRO A 68 3.85 16.05 -3.00
CA PRO A 68 4.75 15.06 -2.44
C PRO A 68 4.30 13.65 -2.79
N ALA A 69 5.21 12.67 -2.72
CA ALA A 69 4.83 11.27 -2.89
C ALA A 69 3.82 10.88 -1.81
N MET A 70 2.82 10.05 -2.17
CA MET A 70 1.80 9.55 -1.24
C MET A 70 2.42 8.82 -0.05
N ALA A 71 3.49 8.07 -0.29
CA ALA A 71 4.22 7.36 0.77
C ALA A 71 4.78 8.30 1.83
N ILE A 72 5.19 9.52 1.45
CA ILE A 72 5.71 10.52 2.40
C ILE A 72 4.57 11.06 3.26
N GLU A 73 3.39 11.27 2.70
CA GLU A 73 2.21 11.71 3.46
C GLU A 73 1.77 10.62 4.44
N VAL A 74 1.66 9.38 3.98
CA VAL A 74 1.33 8.22 4.84
C VAL A 74 2.36 8.05 5.94
N GLN A 75 3.65 8.19 5.63
CA GLN A 75 4.73 8.14 6.59
C GLN A 75 4.58 9.20 7.68
N ALA A 76 4.29 10.44 7.29
CA ALA A 76 4.12 11.56 8.20
C ALA A 76 2.91 11.37 9.12
N GLU A 77 1.77 10.96 8.57
CA GLU A 77 0.53 10.69 9.33
C GLU A 77 0.68 9.54 10.33
N LEU A 78 1.53 8.55 10.03
CA LEU A 78 1.82 7.44 10.92
C LEU A 78 2.95 7.74 11.92
N GLY A 79 3.68 8.84 11.77
CA GLY A 79 4.84 9.18 12.58
C GLY A 79 6.04 8.25 12.38
N ILE A 80 6.11 7.55 11.24
CA ILE A 80 7.19 6.63 10.92
C ILE A 80 8.46 7.42 10.56
N LYS A 81 9.60 7.00 11.12
CA LYS A 81 10.92 7.52 10.78
C LYS A 81 11.55 6.58 9.75
N GLY A 82 12.38 7.12 8.88
CA GLY A 82 13.03 6.32 7.84
C GLY A 82 12.77 6.90 6.46
N PHE A 83 12.58 6.07 5.44
CA PHE A 83 12.37 6.56 4.08
C PHE A 83 11.04 6.07 3.51
N ALA A 84 10.54 6.83 2.51
CA ALA A 84 9.29 6.51 1.85
C ALA A 84 9.35 6.87 0.37
N PHE A 85 8.67 6.08 -0.48
CA PHE A 85 8.54 6.36 -1.90
C PHE A 85 7.32 5.68 -2.51
N ASP A 86 6.87 6.22 -3.65
CA ASP A 86 5.78 5.66 -4.43
C ASP A 86 6.31 4.74 -5.53
N MET A 87 5.50 3.74 -5.88
CA MET A 87 5.73 2.82 -6.97
C MET A 87 4.45 2.64 -7.79
N ASN A 88 4.57 2.62 -9.10
CA ASN A 88 3.46 2.36 -10.01
C ASN A 88 3.83 1.31 -11.05
N VAL A 89 3.13 0.18 -11.01
CA VAL A 89 3.13 -0.87 -12.02
C VAL A 89 1.68 -1.25 -12.34
N ALA A 90 0.81 -0.25 -12.41
CA ALA A 90 -0.64 -0.40 -12.61
C ALA A 90 -1.23 -1.45 -11.64
N CYS A 91 -2.10 -2.33 -12.11
CA CYS A 91 -2.77 -3.37 -11.31
C CYS A 91 -1.80 -4.37 -10.64
N SER A 92 -0.54 -4.41 -11.06
CA SER A 92 0.49 -5.29 -10.50
C SER A 92 1.33 -4.62 -9.40
N SER A 93 1.03 -3.38 -9.04
CA SER A 93 1.85 -2.61 -8.08
C SER A 93 2.05 -3.32 -6.75
N ALA A 94 1.00 -3.96 -6.20
CA ALA A 94 1.09 -4.71 -4.96
C ALA A 94 2.11 -5.87 -5.06
N THR A 95 2.06 -6.64 -6.14
CA THR A 95 2.96 -7.78 -6.36
C THR A 95 4.42 -7.32 -6.48
N PHE A 96 4.67 -6.29 -7.27
CA PHE A 96 6.00 -5.71 -7.42
C PHE A 96 6.47 -5.05 -6.12
N GLY A 97 5.56 -4.42 -5.36
CA GLY A 97 5.85 -3.84 -4.05
C GLY A 97 6.30 -4.89 -3.04
N ILE A 98 5.66 -6.06 -3.00
CA ILE A 98 6.06 -7.19 -2.14
C ILE A 98 7.47 -7.67 -2.50
N GLN A 99 7.77 -7.82 -3.80
CA GLN A 99 9.12 -8.18 -4.25
C GLN A 99 10.14 -7.13 -3.82
N GLN A 100 9.83 -5.85 -4.03
CA GLN A 100 10.75 -4.76 -3.67
C GLN A 100 11.03 -4.72 -2.17
N ALA A 101 10.00 -4.90 -1.35
CA ALA A 101 10.15 -4.97 0.11
C ALA A 101 10.96 -6.21 0.55
N TYR A 102 10.70 -7.36 -0.07
CA TYR A 102 11.49 -8.57 0.13
C TYR A 102 12.98 -8.30 -0.14
N ASP A 103 13.30 -7.68 -1.29
CA ASP A 103 14.69 -7.38 -1.68
C ASP A 103 15.36 -6.41 -0.70
N MET A 104 14.62 -5.40 -0.19
CA MET A 104 15.12 -4.49 0.85
C MET A 104 15.44 -5.20 2.16
N VAL A 105 14.59 -6.15 2.57
CA VAL A 105 14.81 -6.90 3.82
C VAL A 105 15.94 -7.90 3.65
N VAL A 106 16.04 -8.56 2.48
CA VAL A 106 17.14 -9.50 2.16
C VAL A 106 18.49 -8.80 2.12
N SER A 107 18.55 -7.62 1.49
CA SER A 107 19.78 -6.82 1.40
C SER A 107 20.19 -6.17 2.73
N GLY A 108 19.28 -6.13 3.71
CA GLY A 108 19.52 -5.48 5.00
C GLY A 108 19.34 -3.95 4.98
N ASN A 109 18.81 -3.38 3.89
CA ASN A 109 18.51 -1.95 3.78
C ASN A 109 17.32 -1.54 4.68
N ALA A 110 16.42 -2.46 4.97
CA ALA A 110 15.33 -2.30 5.92
C ALA A 110 15.11 -3.60 6.69
N ARG A 111 14.68 -3.50 7.94
CA ARG A 111 14.26 -4.66 8.75
C ARG A 111 12.79 -4.96 8.54
N ARG A 112 11.98 -3.89 8.41
CA ARG A 112 10.55 -3.94 8.19
C ARG A 112 10.14 -2.89 7.18
N VAL A 113 9.35 -3.33 6.19
CA VAL A 113 8.79 -2.46 5.15
C VAL A 113 7.27 -2.55 5.23
N LEU A 114 6.63 -1.42 5.38
CA LEU A 114 5.18 -1.26 5.26
C LEU A 114 4.85 -0.96 3.80
N ILE A 115 4.08 -1.83 3.16
CA ILE A 115 3.53 -1.61 1.83
C ILE A 115 2.07 -1.23 1.96
N VAL A 116 1.65 -0.18 1.27
CA VAL A 116 0.26 0.26 1.24
C VAL A 116 -0.20 0.38 -0.21
N ASN A 117 -1.37 -0.14 -0.50
CA ASN A 117 -1.95 -0.18 -1.84
C ASN A 117 -3.33 0.52 -1.81
N PRO A 118 -3.39 1.85 -1.81
CA PRO A 118 -4.64 2.58 -1.89
C PRO A 118 -5.03 2.77 -3.35
N GLU A 119 -6.30 2.53 -3.68
CA GLU A 119 -6.86 2.79 -5.01
C GLU A 119 -8.20 3.50 -4.88
N ILE A 120 -8.36 4.63 -5.57
CA ILE A 120 -9.64 5.33 -5.77
C ILE A 120 -9.92 5.36 -7.27
N CYS A 121 -10.43 4.23 -7.76
CA CYS A 121 -10.70 4.06 -9.19
C CYS A 121 -12.01 4.75 -9.61
N THR A 122 -12.96 4.95 -8.70
CA THR A 122 -14.25 5.59 -9.01
C THR A 122 -14.09 7.01 -9.52
N GLY A 123 -13.04 7.73 -9.13
CA GLY A 123 -12.73 9.07 -9.64
C GLY A 123 -12.39 9.12 -11.14
N HIS A 124 -12.05 7.98 -11.74
CA HIS A 124 -11.66 7.85 -13.14
C HIS A 124 -12.68 7.11 -14.00
N LEU A 125 -13.78 6.62 -13.40
CA LEU A 125 -14.81 5.87 -14.12
C LEU A 125 -15.80 6.79 -14.83
N ASN A 126 -16.17 6.40 -16.04
CA ASN A 126 -17.33 6.96 -16.72
C ASN A 126 -18.60 6.19 -16.33
N PHE A 127 -19.31 6.65 -15.31
CA PHE A 127 -20.55 6.00 -14.84
C PHE A 127 -21.69 5.95 -15.86
N ARG A 128 -21.56 6.62 -17.00
CA ARG A 128 -22.51 6.54 -18.11
C ARG A 128 -22.18 5.41 -19.09
N ASP A 129 -20.96 4.88 -19.01
CA ASP A 129 -20.54 3.74 -19.81
C ASP A 129 -20.98 2.44 -19.13
N ARG A 130 -21.95 1.76 -19.73
CA ARG A 130 -22.53 0.52 -19.15
C ARG A 130 -21.62 -0.69 -19.26
N ASP A 131 -20.59 -0.63 -20.09
CA ASP A 131 -19.70 -1.76 -20.35
C ASP A 131 -18.51 -1.79 -19.41
N SER A 132 -18.15 -0.65 -18.78
CA SER A 132 -16.94 -0.53 -17.97
C SER A 132 -17.13 0.02 -16.56
N HIS A 133 -18.23 0.73 -16.26
CA HIS A 133 -18.41 1.46 -14.98
C HIS A 133 -18.40 0.57 -13.71
N PHE A 134 -18.62 -0.73 -13.86
CA PHE A 134 -18.70 -1.68 -12.74
C PHE A 134 -17.40 -2.49 -12.51
N ILE A 135 -16.36 -2.30 -13.36
CA ILE A 135 -15.16 -3.14 -13.34
C ILE A 135 -14.28 -2.83 -12.12
N PHE A 136 -14.17 -1.57 -11.74
CA PHE A 136 -13.29 -1.11 -10.68
C PHE A 136 -14.07 -0.59 -9.48
N GLY A 137 -13.44 -0.66 -8.31
CA GLY A 137 -13.92 -0.08 -7.06
C GLY A 137 -12.79 0.57 -6.29
N ASP A 138 -13.13 1.18 -5.16
CA ASP A 138 -12.18 1.84 -4.28
C ASP A 138 -11.82 0.93 -3.12
N VAL A 139 -10.54 0.84 -2.80
CA VAL A 139 -10.04 -0.01 -1.71
C VAL A 139 -8.66 0.44 -1.27
N ALA A 140 -8.32 0.22 -0.02
CA ALA A 140 -6.94 0.26 0.44
C ALA A 140 -6.57 -1.04 1.15
N THR A 141 -5.39 -1.55 0.85
CA THR A 141 -4.80 -2.70 1.55
C THR A 141 -3.40 -2.35 2.02
N ALA A 142 -2.93 -3.03 3.05
CA ALA A 142 -1.55 -2.87 3.50
C ALA A 142 -0.99 -4.18 4.05
N VAL A 143 0.31 -4.35 3.94
CA VAL A 143 1.05 -5.50 4.49
C VAL A 143 2.38 -5.04 5.07
N VAL A 144 2.87 -5.77 6.09
CA VAL A 144 4.22 -5.59 6.63
C VAL A 144 5.08 -6.76 6.19
N ILE A 145 6.21 -6.47 5.55
CA ILE A 145 7.23 -7.44 5.14
C ILE A 145 8.41 -7.35 6.10
N GLU A 146 8.83 -8.49 6.64
CA GLU A 146 9.94 -8.56 7.58
C GLU A 146 10.63 -9.93 7.54
N SER A 147 11.80 -10.03 8.18
CA SER A 147 12.43 -11.34 8.41
C SER A 147 11.65 -12.15 9.47
N ALA A 148 11.43 -13.44 9.21
CA ALA A 148 10.72 -14.33 10.12
C ALA A 148 11.27 -14.31 11.57
N LYS A 149 12.57 -14.06 11.74
CA LYS A 149 13.19 -13.93 13.07
C LYS A 149 12.72 -12.72 13.88
N HIS A 150 12.12 -11.72 13.22
CA HIS A 150 11.60 -10.50 13.84
C HIS A 150 10.08 -10.49 13.89
N CYS A 151 9.43 -11.48 13.30
CA CYS A 151 7.97 -11.59 13.24
C CYS A 151 7.41 -11.77 14.66
N ARG A 152 6.42 -10.95 14.98
CA ARG A 152 5.71 -10.97 16.27
C ARG A 152 4.26 -11.43 16.12
N SER A 153 3.82 -11.65 14.89
CA SER A 153 2.44 -12.06 14.58
C SER A 153 2.32 -13.57 14.48
N ASP A 154 1.24 -14.11 15.03
CA ASP A 154 0.87 -15.53 14.86
C ASP A 154 0.19 -15.80 13.50
N HIS A 155 -0.10 -14.73 12.73
CA HIS A 155 -0.82 -14.78 11.45
C HIS A 155 0.05 -14.25 10.30
N ALA A 156 1.23 -14.82 10.12
CA ALA A 156 2.15 -14.46 9.05
C ALA A 156 2.21 -15.56 7.98
N PHE A 157 2.49 -15.13 6.74
CA PHE A 157 2.75 -16.01 5.61
C PHE A 157 4.23 -15.94 5.23
N GLU A 158 4.84 -17.10 5.00
CA GLU A 158 6.23 -17.14 4.52
C GLU A 158 6.27 -16.94 3.00
N ILE A 159 7.13 -16.03 2.54
CA ILE A 159 7.44 -15.88 1.12
C ILE A 159 8.44 -16.98 0.75
N LEU A 160 7.99 -17.98 -0.01
CA LEU A 160 8.81 -19.14 -0.38
C LEU A 160 9.64 -18.86 -1.62
N ASP A 161 9.06 -18.18 -2.61
CA ASP A 161 9.70 -17.87 -3.89
C ASP A 161 9.04 -16.64 -4.52
N THR A 162 9.74 -15.97 -5.41
CA THR A 162 9.25 -14.81 -6.14
C THR A 162 9.64 -14.88 -7.60
N LYS A 163 8.71 -14.49 -8.48
CA LYS A 163 8.95 -14.38 -9.92
C LYS A 163 8.17 -13.22 -10.50
N LEU A 164 8.87 -12.26 -11.08
CA LEU A 164 8.27 -11.17 -11.83
C LEU A 164 8.55 -11.32 -13.33
N GLN A 165 7.58 -10.98 -14.15
CA GLN A 165 7.72 -10.95 -15.60
C GLN A 165 6.80 -9.87 -16.18
N THR A 166 7.29 -9.13 -17.15
CA THR A 166 6.52 -8.14 -17.92
C THR A 166 6.59 -8.47 -19.40
N ILE A 167 5.44 -8.51 -20.06
CA ILE A 167 5.33 -8.75 -21.49
C ILE A 167 4.48 -7.63 -22.09
N TYR A 168 5.03 -6.92 -23.08
CA TYR A 168 4.27 -5.91 -23.82
C TYR A 168 3.21 -6.59 -24.69
N SER A 169 1.99 -6.02 -24.69
CA SER A 169 0.88 -6.45 -25.56
C SER A 169 0.09 -5.24 -26.02
N ASN A 170 -0.40 -5.31 -27.25
CA ASN A 170 -1.34 -4.34 -27.83
C ASN A 170 -2.81 -4.74 -27.63
N ASN A 171 -3.10 -5.75 -26.83
CA ASN A 171 -4.44 -6.29 -26.63
C ASN A 171 -5.23 -5.56 -25.53
N ILE A 172 -5.09 -4.24 -25.47
CA ILE A 172 -5.84 -3.39 -24.52
C ILE A 172 -6.76 -2.49 -25.32
#